data_4278bcb40dcaa21ecd7eee47a80dca9e
#
_entry.id   4278bcb40dcaa21ecd7eee47a80dca9e
#
_cell.length_a   1.000
_cell.length_b   1.000
_cell.length_c   1.000
_cell.angle_alpha   90.00
_cell.angle_beta   90.00
_cell.angle_gamma   90.00
#
_symmetry.space_group_name_H-M   'P 1'
#
loop_
_entity.id
_entity.type
_entity.pdbx_description
1 polymer ?
#
loop_
_entity_poly.entity_id
_entity_poly.type
_entity_poly.pdbx_seq_one_letter_code
_entity_poly.pdbx_strand_id
1 'polypeptide(L)'
;TNLVPGDTNNSDDIFVRDLLTNTTTRVSVSGAGNQAIGNSFSTSISANGQFVAFSSLASNLVPGDTNGATDVFVRDLFTNTTTRVSVGSAGNQGNIFTSSFPSISADGRFVAFASDATNLAPGDTNNRNDIFVRDLSTNTTTRVSVDSAGNQANNNSFAIPSISGDGRFVAFKSNAA
;
A
#
# COMPACT_ATOMS: atom_id res chain seq x y z
N THR A 1 -24.15 9.48 -2.56
CA THR A 1 -23.45 9.24 -1.32
C THR A 1 -23.37 10.47 -0.45
N ASN A 2 -23.10 10.30 0.82
CA ASN A 2 -23.38 11.30 1.82
C ASN A 2 -22.18 11.66 2.73
N LEU A 3 -21.01 11.05 2.54
CA LEU A 3 -19.85 11.35 3.38
C LEU A 3 -19.14 12.63 2.94
N VAL A 4 -18.99 12.82 1.62
CA VAL A 4 -18.41 14.04 1.04
C VAL A 4 -19.16 14.44 -0.21
N PRO A 5 -19.23 15.75 -0.54
CA PRO A 5 -19.77 16.23 -1.81
C PRO A 5 -18.95 15.72 -3.01
N GLY A 6 -19.60 15.51 -4.15
CA GLY A 6 -18.91 15.15 -5.40
C GLY A 6 -18.42 13.71 -5.47
N ASP A 7 -18.95 12.83 -4.65
CA ASP A 7 -18.75 11.40 -4.79
C ASP A 7 -19.71 10.85 -5.85
N THR A 8 -19.19 10.53 -7.01
CA THR A 8 -19.97 10.20 -8.21
C THR A 8 -19.50 8.94 -8.94
N ASN A 9 -18.46 8.26 -8.43
CA ASN A 9 -17.83 7.11 -9.10
C ASN A 9 -18.57 5.78 -8.88
N ASN A 10 -19.50 5.73 -7.94
CA ASN A 10 -20.22 4.51 -7.53
C ASN A 10 -19.26 3.35 -7.15
N SER A 11 -18.13 3.69 -6.54
CA SER A 11 -17.09 2.78 -6.08
C SER A 11 -16.87 2.93 -4.58
N ASP A 12 -16.25 1.92 -3.97
CA ASP A 12 -15.79 2.03 -2.58
C ASP A 12 -14.61 3.00 -2.50
N ASP A 13 -14.69 3.95 -1.59
CA ASP A 13 -13.68 4.99 -1.39
C ASP A 13 -13.08 4.96 0.03
N ILE A 14 -11.90 5.50 0.17
CA ILE A 14 -11.20 5.66 1.46
C ILE A 14 -11.44 7.08 1.98
N PHE A 15 -11.81 7.16 3.25
CA PHE A 15 -12.05 8.43 3.95
C PHE A 15 -11.23 8.51 5.23
N VAL A 16 -10.86 9.73 5.59
CA VAL A 16 -10.31 10.08 6.90
C VAL A 16 -11.30 11.01 7.60
N ARG A 17 -11.60 10.73 8.86
CA ARG A 17 -12.37 11.60 9.75
C ARG A 17 -11.42 12.22 10.78
N ASP A 18 -11.28 13.51 10.76
CA ASP A 18 -10.65 14.26 11.84
C ASP A 18 -11.67 14.48 12.97
N LEU A 19 -11.40 13.87 14.11
CA LEU A 19 -12.30 13.91 15.27
C LEU A 19 -12.23 15.27 16.04
N LEU A 20 -11.15 16.04 15.83
CA LEU A 20 -11.01 17.35 16.45
C LEU A 20 -11.77 18.43 15.67
N THR A 21 -11.58 18.47 14.36
CA THR A 21 -12.22 19.45 13.46
C THR A 21 -13.60 19.02 12.98
N ASN A 22 -13.97 17.75 13.23
CA ASN A 22 -15.19 17.15 12.73
C ASN A 22 -15.31 17.18 11.18
N THR A 23 -14.18 17.10 10.47
CA THR A 23 -14.17 17.06 9.00
C THR A 23 -13.95 15.65 8.48
N THR A 24 -14.60 15.31 7.36
CA THR A 24 -14.40 14.06 6.63
C THR A 24 -13.80 14.39 5.26
N THR A 25 -12.71 13.72 4.91
CA THR A 25 -11.98 13.93 3.65
C THR A 25 -11.84 12.62 2.89
N ARG A 26 -12.12 12.61 1.58
CA ARG A 26 -11.83 11.47 0.72
C ARG A 26 -10.32 11.43 0.42
N VAL A 27 -9.73 10.24 0.59
CA VAL A 27 -8.30 9.97 0.46
C VAL A 27 -7.98 9.30 -0.87
N SER A 28 -8.90 8.48 -1.40
CA SER A 28 -8.80 7.76 -2.67
C SER A 28 -8.92 8.73 -3.86
N VAL A 29 -7.98 9.66 -3.95
CA VAL A 29 -7.91 10.67 -5.01
C VAL A 29 -6.49 10.77 -5.57
N SER A 30 -6.38 11.17 -6.84
CA SER A 30 -5.09 11.47 -7.47
C SER A 30 -4.43 12.73 -6.87
N GLY A 31 -3.18 12.98 -7.22
CA GLY A 31 -2.50 14.24 -6.86
C GLY A 31 -3.20 15.51 -7.39
N ALA A 32 -4.00 15.38 -8.45
CA ALA A 32 -4.84 16.45 -8.99
C ALA A 32 -6.21 16.56 -8.28
N GLY A 33 -6.51 15.70 -7.31
CA GLY A 33 -7.78 15.68 -6.58
C GLY A 33 -8.92 14.91 -7.29
N ASN A 34 -8.64 14.24 -8.41
CA ASN A 34 -9.65 13.43 -9.09
C ASN A 34 -9.92 12.15 -8.30
N GLN A 35 -11.19 11.81 -8.12
CA GLN A 35 -11.59 10.57 -7.44
C GLN A 35 -11.11 9.33 -8.18
N ALA A 36 -10.87 8.26 -7.44
CA ALA A 36 -10.55 6.94 -7.99
C ALA A 36 -11.66 6.45 -8.92
N ILE A 37 -11.29 5.82 -10.06
CA ILE A 37 -12.27 5.24 -11.00
C ILE A 37 -12.58 3.77 -10.71
N GLY A 38 -12.01 3.19 -9.66
CA GLY A 38 -12.23 1.83 -9.19
C GLY A 38 -12.25 1.75 -7.67
N ASN A 39 -12.68 0.61 -7.15
CA ASN A 39 -12.80 0.39 -5.71
C ASN A 39 -11.46 0.58 -4.98
N SER A 40 -11.53 1.25 -3.85
CA SER A 40 -10.43 1.42 -2.90
C SER A 40 -10.81 0.79 -1.57
N PHE A 41 -9.89 0.06 -0.95
CA PHE A 41 -10.15 -0.73 0.24
C PHE A 41 -8.90 -0.87 1.11
N SER A 42 -9.03 -1.49 2.28
CA SER A 42 -7.92 -1.80 3.19
C SER A 42 -7.02 -0.61 3.47
N THR A 43 -7.18 0.02 4.61
CA THR A 43 -6.48 1.26 4.94
C THR A 43 -5.70 1.18 6.24
N SER A 44 -4.61 1.92 6.32
CA SER A 44 -3.79 2.15 7.51
C SER A 44 -3.33 3.60 7.54
N ILE A 45 -3.30 4.22 8.72
CA ILE A 45 -2.96 5.63 8.88
C ILE A 45 -1.75 5.79 9.81
N SER A 46 -0.85 6.73 9.50
CA SER A 46 0.28 7.08 10.35
C SER A 46 -0.16 7.74 11.67
N ALA A 47 0.71 7.72 12.69
CA ALA A 47 0.35 8.19 14.03
C ALA A 47 -0.04 9.69 14.08
N ASN A 48 0.53 10.50 13.18
CA ASN A 48 0.21 11.94 13.08
C ASN A 48 -1.01 12.22 12.16
N GLY A 49 -1.62 11.18 11.57
CA GLY A 49 -2.76 11.33 10.66
C GLY A 49 -2.40 11.87 9.27
N GLN A 50 -1.12 12.13 8.96
CA GLN A 50 -0.70 12.74 7.71
C GLN A 50 -0.72 11.76 6.53
N PHE A 51 -0.24 10.53 6.74
CA PHE A 51 -0.08 9.54 5.68
C PHE A 51 -1.12 8.44 5.80
N VAL A 52 -1.80 8.14 4.70
CA VAL A 52 -2.78 7.06 4.63
C VAL A 52 -2.37 6.09 3.54
N ALA A 53 -2.04 4.86 3.94
CA ALA A 53 -1.81 3.76 3.01
C ALA A 53 -3.14 3.06 2.72
N PHE A 54 -3.38 2.71 1.47
CA PHE A 54 -4.60 2.02 1.05
C PHE A 54 -4.37 1.23 -0.25
N SER A 55 -5.30 0.35 -0.55
CA SER A 55 -5.31 -0.46 -1.77
C SER A 55 -6.38 0.05 -2.73
N SER A 56 -6.11 0.00 -4.02
CA SER A 56 -7.08 0.40 -5.04
C SER A 56 -6.91 -0.34 -6.36
N LEU A 57 -8.02 -0.56 -7.06
CA LEU A 57 -8.11 -1.02 -8.45
C LEU A 57 -8.09 0.15 -9.46
N ALA A 58 -8.03 1.39 -8.98
CA ALA A 58 -8.14 2.56 -9.82
C ALA A 58 -6.82 2.85 -10.54
N SER A 59 -6.86 2.90 -11.86
CA SER A 59 -5.69 3.20 -12.71
C SER A 59 -5.41 4.70 -12.89
N ASN A 60 -6.18 5.58 -12.26
CA ASN A 60 -6.05 7.04 -12.41
C ASN A 60 -5.45 7.76 -11.20
N LEU A 61 -5.07 7.05 -10.14
CA LEU A 61 -4.52 7.65 -8.93
C LEU A 61 -3.11 8.21 -9.15
N VAL A 62 -2.31 7.53 -9.99
CA VAL A 62 -0.98 7.96 -10.40
C VAL A 62 -0.79 7.76 -11.91
N PRO A 63 0.09 8.55 -12.57
CA PRO A 63 0.46 8.29 -13.95
C PRO A 63 1.15 6.93 -14.13
N GLY A 64 0.94 6.29 -15.26
CA GLY A 64 1.63 5.05 -15.63
C GLY A 64 1.16 3.81 -14.86
N ASP A 65 -0.03 3.82 -14.33
CA ASP A 65 -0.69 2.62 -13.82
C ASP A 65 -1.33 1.88 -14.99
N THR A 66 -0.72 0.76 -15.38
CA THR A 66 -1.06 0.04 -16.61
C THR A 66 -1.21 -1.47 -16.42
N ASN A 67 -1.00 -1.98 -15.19
CA ASN A 67 -1.06 -3.43 -14.94
C ASN A 67 -2.49 -3.98 -14.81
N GLY A 68 -3.49 -3.11 -14.65
CA GLY A 68 -4.88 -3.52 -14.44
C GLY A 68 -5.11 -4.32 -13.16
N ALA A 69 -4.22 -4.19 -12.20
CA ALA A 69 -4.21 -4.94 -10.95
C ALA A 69 -4.51 -4.02 -9.75
N THR A 70 -4.76 -4.64 -8.60
CA THR A 70 -4.77 -3.90 -7.33
C THR A 70 -3.37 -3.45 -6.99
N ASP A 71 -3.22 -2.18 -6.69
CA ASP A 71 -1.99 -1.56 -6.21
C ASP A 71 -2.14 -0.98 -4.79
N VAL A 72 -1.02 -0.80 -4.10
CA VAL A 72 -0.95 -0.08 -2.82
C VAL A 72 -0.49 1.33 -3.06
N PHE A 73 -1.19 2.28 -2.44
CA PHE A 73 -0.91 3.70 -2.52
C PHE A 73 -0.72 4.30 -1.12
N VAL A 74 0.00 5.41 -1.07
CA VAL A 74 0.05 6.31 0.08
C VAL A 74 -0.42 7.68 -0.35
N ARG A 75 -1.39 8.23 0.38
CA ARG A 75 -1.80 9.62 0.30
C ARG A 75 -1.14 10.42 1.41
N ASP A 76 -0.41 11.45 1.07
CA ASP A 76 0.02 12.50 1.99
C ASP A 76 -1.06 13.60 2.01
N LEU A 77 -1.74 13.74 3.15
CA LEU A 77 -2.81 14.72 3.33
C LEU A 77 -2.29 16.15 3.48
N PHE A 78 -1.01 16.33 3.80
CA PHE A 78 -0.41 17.67 3.91
C PHE A 78 0.00 18.21 2.54
N THR A 79 0.71 17.42 1.74
CA THR A 79 1.16 17.84 0.39
C THR A 79 0.12 17.58 -0.69
N ASN A 80 -0.95 16.86 -0.37
CA ASN A 80 -1.97 16.40 -1.31
C ASN A 80 -1.39 15.54 -2.45
N THR A 81 -0.37 14.75 -2.19
CA THR A 81 0.21 13.83 -3.17
C THR A 81 -0.26 12.39 -2.94
N THR A 82 -0.43 11.64 -4.04
CA THR A 82 -0.69 10.20 -4.02
C THR A 82 0.48 9.50 -4.70
N THR A 83 1.06 8.50 -4.03
CA THR A 83 2.23 7.76 -4.51
C THR A 83 1.91 6.27 -4.50
N ARG A 84 2.25 5.55 -5.58
CA ARG A 84 2.17 4.08 -5.61
C ARG A 84 3.35 3.49 -4.85
N VAL A 85 3.06 2.53 -3.97
CA VAL A 85 4.00 1.87 -3.07
C VAL A 85 4.37 0.46 -3.56
N SER A 86 3.44 -0.21 -4.24
CA SER A 86 3.62 -1.54 -4.84
C SER A 86 4.52 -1.49 -6.08
N VAL A 87 5.75 -0.99 -5.89
CA VAL A 87 6.77 -0.86 -6.92
C VAL A 87 8.10 -1.45 -6.44
N GLY A 88 8.89 -1.97 -7.37
CA GLY A 88 10.27 -2.36 -7.09
C GLY A 88 11.17 -1.16 -6.81
N SER A 89 12.39 -1.39 -6.31
CA SER A 89 13.37 -0.32 -6.02
C SER A 89 13.77 0.48 -7.26
N ALA A 90 13.63 -0.09 -8.46
CA ALA A 90 13.84 0.62 -9.74
C ALA A 90 12.60 1.43 -10.19
N GLY A 91 11.51 1.43 -9.43
CA GLY A 91 10.28 2.14 -9.74
C GLY A 91 9.32 1.40 -10.67
N ASN A 92 9.63 0.17 -11.11
CA ASN A 92 8.74 -0.65 -11.91
C ASN A 92 7.54 -1.13 -11.08
N GLN A 93 6.33 -1.02 -11.63
CA GLN A 93 5.12 -1.51 -10.96
C GLN A 93 5.11 -3.05 -10.84
N GLY A 94 4.38 -3.55 -9.86
CA GLY A 94 4.14 -4.98 -9.72
C GLY A 94 3.54 -5.58 -10.99
N ASN A 95 4.02 -6.75 -11.41
CA ASN A 95 3.61 -7.40 -12.65
C ASN A 95 2.29 -8.18 -12.56
N ILE A 96 1.81 -8.41 -11.35
CA ILE A 96 0.52 -9.08 -11.06
C ILE A 96 -0.10 -8.49 -9.79
N PHE A 97 -1.22 -9.04 -9.35
CA PHE A 97 -1.97 -8.57 -8.19
C PHE A 97 -1.11 -8.36 -6.94
N THR A 98 -1.34 -7.25 -6.26
CA THR A 98 -0.90 -7.06 -4.89
C THR A 98 -2.02 -7.53 -3.98
N SER A 99 -1.75 -8.55 -3.16
CA SER A 99 -2.69 -9.03 -2.15
C SER A 99 -2.68 -8.06 -0.99
N SER A 100 -3.46 -7.05 -1.09
CA SER A 100 -3.32 -5.79 -0.40
C SER A 100 -3.99 -5.77 0.95
N PHE A 101 -3.21 -5.54 1.97
CA PHE A 101 -3.62 -5.03 3.28
C PHE A 101 -2.44 -4.24 3.82
N PRO A 102 -2.26 -2.97 3.41
CA PRO A 102 -1.09 -2.22 3.82
C PRO A 102 -1.11 -1.87 5.31
N SER A 103 0.08 -1.84 5.91
CA SER A 103 0.32 -1.32 7.24
C SER A 103 1.44 -0.28 7.16
N ILE A 104 1.23 0.90 7.73
CA ILE A 104 2.17 2.02 7.67
C ILE A 104 2.77 2.30 9.05
N SER A 105 4.06 2.67 9.08
CA SER A 105 4.75 3.08 10.31
C SER A 105 4.21 4.41 10.86
N ALA A 106 4.54 4.71 12.12
CA ALA A 106 4.03 5.89 12.81
C ALA A 106 4.43 7.21 12.13
N ASP A 107 5.62 7.26 11.52
CA ASP A 107 6.16 8.40 10.79
C ASP A 107 5.74 8.45 9.31
N GLY A 108 5.04 7.42 8.82
CA GLY A 108 4.61 7.30 7.42
C GLY A 108 5.71 6.85 6.45
N ARG A 109 6.91 6.55 6.95
CA ARG A 109 8.06 6.21 6.11
C ARG A 109 8.00 4.81 5.53
N PHE A 110 7.62 3.82 6.34
CA PHE A 110 7.63 2.41 5.94
C PHE A 110 6.21 1.89 5.72
N VAL A 111 6.02 1.18 4.62
CA VAL A 111 4.75 0.51 4.30
C VAL A 111 5.00 -0.96 4.06
N ALA A 112 4.43 -1.80 4.92
CA ALA A 112 4.39 -3.25 4.74
C ALA A 112 3.15 -3.65 3.96
N PHE A 113 3.29 -4.57 3.01
CA PHE A 113 2.17 -5.08 2.19
C PHE A 113 2.47 -6.50 1.67
N ALA A 114 1.43 -7.23 1.30
CA ALA A 114 1.53 -8.55 0.69
C ALA A 114 1.38 -8.45 -0.82
N SER A 115 2.12 -9.24 -1.59
CA SER A 115 2.03 -9.26 -3.06
C SER A 115 2.44 -10.61 -3.65
N ASP A 116 1.76 -11.01 -4.74
CA ASP A 116 2.16 -12.14 -5.60
C ASP A 116 3.16 -11.71 -6.70
N ALA A 117 3.47 -10.41 -6.81
CA ALA A 117 4.33 -9.87 -7.85
C ALA A 117 5.80 -10.31 -7.66
N THR A 118 6.36 -10.88 -8.72
CA THR A 118 7.72 -11.47 -8.70
C THR A 118 8.83 -10.48 -9.04
N ASN A 119 8.49 -9.22 -9.31
CA ASN A 119 9.42 -8.19 -9.77
C ASN A 119 9.64 -7.04 -8.79
N LEU A 120 9.10 -7.12 -7.56
CA LEU A 120 9.24 -6.07 -6.54
C LEU A 120 10.60 -6.11 -5.84
N ALA A 121 11.17 -7.30 -5.65
CA ALA A 121 12.50 -7.48 -5.07
C ALA A 121 13.32 -8.49 -5.89
N PRO A 122 14.65 -8.38 -5.91
CA PRO A 122 15.50 -9.35 -6.57
C PRO A 122 15.36 -10.76 -5.98
N GLY A 123 15.51 -11.78 -6.82
CA GLY A 123 15.54 -13.18 -6.40
C GLY A 123 14.19 -13.72 -5.92
N ASP A 124 13.10 -13.13 -6.35
CA ASP A 124 11.77 -13.68 -6.16
C ASP A 124 11.50 -14.72 -7.24
N THR A 125 11.53 -15.99 -6.86
CA THR A 125 11.47 -17.13 -7.78
C THR A 125 10.45 -18.19 -7.37
N ASN A 126 9.77 -18.00 -6.24
CA ASN A 126 8.85 -19.01 -5.70
C ASN A 126 7.44 -18.94 -6.30
N ASN A 127 7.08 -17.86 -7.02
CA ASN A 127 5.71 -17.58 -7.50
C ASN A 127 4.66 -17.70 -6.38
N ARG A 128 4.96 -17.15 -5.21
CA ARG A 128 4.12 -17.18 -4.03
C ARG A 128 3.83 -15.77 -3.55
N ASN A 129 2.80 -15.67 -2.72
CA ASN A 129 2.53 -14.43 -2.01
C ASN A 129 3.62 -14.18 -0.97
N ASP A 130 4.28 -13.04 -1.07
CA ASP A 130 5.35 -12.61 -0.20
C ASP A 130 5.00 -11.29 0.52
N ILE A 131 5.70 -11.01 1.63
CA ILE A 131 5.57 -9.75 2.35
C ILE A 131 6.73 -8.84 1.99
N PHE A 132 6.39 -7.62 1.62
CA PHE A 132 7.34 -6.57 1.25
C PHE A 132 7.22 -5.38 2.18
N VAL A 133 8.32 -4.65 2.33
CA VAL A 133 8.36 -3.33 2.96
C VAL A 133 8.92 -2.33 1.96
N ARG A 134 8.19 -1.26 1.74
CA ARG A 134 8.65 -0.08 1.00
C ARG A 134 9.12 0.98 1.97
N ASP A 135 10.37 1.41 1.84
CA ASP A 135 10.90 2.63 2.46
C ASP A 135 10.69 3.80 1.50
N LEU A 136 9.81 4.73 1.85
CA LEU A 136 9.47 5.89 1.04
C LEU A 136 10.58 6.94 1.02
N SER A 137 11.50 6.94 2.00
CA SER A 137 12.60 7.91 2.04
C SER A 137 13.76 7.51 1.13
N THR A 138 14.05 6.21 1.01
CA THR A 138 15.13 5.68 0.17
C THR A 138 14.62 5.13 -1.17
N ASN A 139 13.32 5.03 -1.32
CA ASN A 139 12.68 4.40 -2.48
C ASN A 139 13.09 2.94 -2.69
N THR A 140 13.35 2.20 -1.62
CA THR A 140 13.71 0.78 -1.68
C THR A 140 12.52 -0.11 -1.31
N THR A 141 12.38 -1.24 -2.01
CA THR A 141 11.44 -2.31 -1.67
C THR A 141 12.22 -3.57 -1.32
N THR A 142 11.94 -4.11 -0.14
CA THR A 142 12.61 -5.29 0.40
C THR A 142 11.59 -6.37 0.71
N ARG A 143 11.85 -7.61 0.30
CA ARG A 143 11.08 -8.77 0.75
C ARG A 143 11.49 -9.10 2.20
N VAL A 144 10.50 -9.27 3.08
CA VAL A 144 10.73 -9.57 4.50
C VAL A 144 10.21 -10.96 4.91
N SER A 145 9.53 -11.66 4.01
CA SER A 145 9.17 -13.08 4.17
C SER A 145 10.38 -13.97 3.85
N VAL A 146 11.40 -13.87 4.67
CA VAL A 146 12.68 -14.58 4.55
C VAL A 146 13.09 -15.22 5.88
N ASP A 147 13.94 -16.24 5.83
CA ASP A 147 14.57 -16.79 7.03
C ASP A 147 15.72 -15.88 7.54
N SER A 148 16.36 -16.27 8.65
CA SER A 148 17.45 -15.49 9.25
C SER A 148 18.72 -15.43 8.39
N ALA A 149 18.85 -16.28 7.36
CA ALA A 149 19.93 -16.26 6.38
C ALA A 149 19.56 -15.43 5.12
N GLY A 150 18.34 -14.90 5.06
CA GLY A 150 17.84 -14.13 3.92
C GLY A 150 17.26 -14.98 2.78
N ASN A 151 17.08 -16.28 2.97
CA ASN A 151 16.45 -17.13 1.96
C ASN A 151 14.93 -16.87 1.94
N GLN A 152 14.34 -16.83 0.74
CA GLN A 152 12.90 -16.63 0.60
C GLN A 152 12.09 -17.78 1.19
N ALA A 153 10.91 -17.46 1.69
CA ALA A 153 9.94 -18.44 2.14
C ALA A 153 9.58 -19.42 1.00
N ASN A 154 9.47 -20.71 1.31
CA ASN A 154 9.16 -21.74 0.33
C ASN A 154 7.65 -21.87 0.04
N ASN A 155 6.82 -21.11 0.72
CA ASN A 155 5.35 -21.12 0.57
C ASN A 155 4.78 -19.72 0.82
N ASN A 156 3.47 -19.55 0.62
CA ASN A 156 2.80 -18.28 0.77
C ASN A 156 2.99 -17.66 2.16
N SER A 157 3.38 -16.40 2.16
CA SER A 157 3.31 -15.51 3.31
C SER A 157 2.22 -14.49 3.04
N PHE A 158 1.11 -14.59 3.73
CA PHE A 158 -0.11 -13.84 3.45
C PHE A 158 -0.76 -13.33 4.73
N ALA A 159 -1.90 -12.71 4.56
CA ALA A 159 -2.66 -11.97 5.56
C ALA A 159 -2.15 -10.54 5.75
N ILE A 160 -2.80 -9.85 6.65
CA ILE A 160 -2.57 -8.45 6.95
C ILE A 160 -1.22 -8.32 7.67
N PRO A 161 -0.16 -7.86 7.02
CA PRO A 161 1.08 -7.59 7.74
C PRO A 161 0.84 -6.44 8.72
N SER A 162 1.60 -6.43 9.81
CA SER A 162 1.62 -5.33 10.77
C SER A 162 3.04 -4.86 10.97
N ILE A 163 3.28 -3.56 10.74
CA ILE A 163 4.60 -2.94 10.97
C ILE A 163 4.58 -2.15 12.27
N SER A 164 5.66 -2.22 13.04
CA SER A 164 5.82 -1.40 14.25
C SER A 164 5.91 0.09 13.92
N GLY A 165 5.60 0.93 14.92
CA GLY A 165 5.59 2.37 14.72
C GLY A 165 6.94 2.97 14.30
N ASP A 166 8.05 2.34 14.70
CA ASP A 166 9.41 2.72 14.30
C ASP A 166 9.87 2.09 12.98
N GLY A 167 9.01 1.27 12.34
CA GLY A 167 9.31 0.59 11.07
C GLY A 167 10.27 -0.60 11.18
N ARG A 168 10.70 -0.97 12.40
CA ARG A 168 11.74 -1.98 12.62
C ARG A 168 11.23 -3.42 12.55
N PHE A 169 10.00 -3.68 13.01
CA PHE A 169 9.44 -5.02 13.13
C PHE A 169 8.23 -5.18 12.23
N VAL A 170 8.16 -6.31 11.53
CA VAL A 170 7.01 -6.70 10.72
C VAL A 170 6.52 -8.06 11.18
N ALA A 171 5.26 -8.11 11.61
CA ALA A 171 4.58 -9.35 11.92
C ALA A 171 3.71 -9.78 10.74
N PHE A 172 3.76 -11.05 10.39
CA PHE A 172 2.96 -11.62 9.30
C PHE A 172 2.70 -13.11 9.52
N LYS A 173 1.73 -13.66 8.80
CA LYS A 173 1.44 -15.10 8.78
C LYS A 173 2.10 -15.75 7.58
N SER A 174 2.66 -16.94 7.74
CA SER A 174 3.22 -17.74 6.65
C SER A 174 2.83 -19.21 6.77
N ASN A 175 2.71 -19.89 5.62
CA ASN A 175 2.63 -21.34 5.52
C ASN A 175 3.98 -21.97 5.15
N ALA A 176 5.06 -21.19 5.11
CA ALA A 176 6.41 -21.71 4.89
C ALA A 176 6.81 -22.65 6.04
N ALA A 177 7.52 -23.74 5.72
CA ALA A 177 7.97 -24.78 6.65
C ALA A 177 9.47 -25.02 6.50
#